data_58fb3f8487ebee5c32b28bf12762306b
#
_entry.id   58fb3f8487ebee5c32b28bf12762306b
#
_cell.length_a   1.000
_cell.length_b   1.000
_cell.length_c   1.000
_cell.angle_alpha   90.00
_cell.angle_beta   90.00
_cell.angle_gamma   90.00
#
_symmetry.space_group_name_H-M   'P 1'
#
loop_
_entity.id
_entity.type
_entity.pdbx_description
1 polymer ?
#
loop_
_entity_poly.entity_id
_entity_poly.type
_entity_poly.pdbx_seq_one_letter_code
_entity_poly.pdbx_strand_id
1 'polypeptide(L)'
;MRLKLFTAIIVSQLLCLFCIASPNNGKFILVIDAGHGGHDAGAIGTYSKEKNINLNVALAFGKLVENNCSDVRVIYTRKTDVFIALQERAEIANRNKANLFISIHTNALPNGKIAYGSETYTLGMARSSENFDVAKRE
;
A
#
# COMPACT_ATOMS: atom_id res chain seq x y z
N MET A 1 22.34 -51.94 9.03
CA MET A 1 21.65 -51.14 8.01
C MET A 1 20.41 -50.41 8.53
N ARG A 2 19.56 -51.05 9.33
CA ARG A 2 18.34 -50.46 9.90
C ARG A 2 18.56 -49.26 10.83
N LEU A 3 19.61 -49.31 11.69
CA LEU A 3 19.92 -48.24 12.64
C LEU A 3 20.35 -46.92 11.93
N LYS A 4 21.13 -46.99 10.84
CA LYS A 4 21.54 -45.82 10.04
C LYS A 4 20.37 -45.16 9.29
N LEU A 5 19.36 -45.93 8.94
CA LEU A 5 18.15 -45.42 8.30
C LEU A 5 17.28 -44.66 9.31
N PHE A 6 17.12 -45.15 10.52
CA PHE A 6 16.38 -44.50 11.60
C PHE A 6 17.03 -43.17 12.02
N THR A 7 18.35 -43.11 12.14
CA THR A 7 19.07 -41.86 12.47
C THR A 7 18.90 -40.83 11.34
N ALA A 8 18.95 -41.24 10.08
CA ALA A 8 18.74 -40.32 8.94
C ALA A 8 17.32 -39.72 8.90
N ILE A 9 16.31 -40.53 9.24
CA ILE A 9 14.90 -40.06 9.28
C ILE A 9 14.70 -39.08 10.45
N ILE A 10 15.25 -39.35 11.62
CA ILE A 10 15.15 -38.44 12.80
C ILE A 10 15.87 -37.12 12.50
N VAL A 11 17.06 -37.13 11.91
CA VAL A 11 17.78 -35.92 11.52
C VAL A 11 17.04 -35.12 10.48
N SER A 12 16.40 -35.77 9.49
CA SER A 12 15.58 -35.12 8.47
C SER A 12 14.34 -34.46 9.09
N GLN A 13 13.69 -35.09 10.06
CA GLN A 13 12.53 -34.53 10.76
C GLN A 13 12.95 -33.38 11.70
N LEU A 14 14.12 -33.45 12.34
CA LEU A 14 14.66 -32.34 13.13
C LEU A 14 15.01 -31.13 12.23
N LEU A 15 15.56 -31.34 11.04
CA LEU A 15 15.82 -30.23 10.08
C LEU A 15 14.53 -29.57 9.58
N CYS A 16 13.45 -30.32 9.38
CA CYS A 16 12.14 -29.75 9.01
C CYS A 16 11.53 -28.88 10.12
N LEU A 17 11.81 -29.15 11.39
CA LEU A 17 11.33 -28.36 12.52
C LEU A 17 12.04 -26.99 12.63
N PHE A 18 13.25 -26.84 12.04
CA PHE A 18 13.94 -25.55 11.97
C PHE A 18 13.49 -24.66 10.80
N CYS A 19 12.64 -25.16 9.87
CA CYS A 19 11.97 -24.37 8.86
C CYS A 19 10.65 -23.71 9.34
N ILE A 20 10.38 -23.69 10.64
CA ILE A 20 9.34 -22.83 11.18
C ILE A 20 9.86 -21.40 11.00
N ALA A 21 9.20 -20.66 10.12
CA ALA A 21 9.48 -19.28 9.81
C ALA A 21 9.82 -18.53 11.11
N SER A 22 11.02 -17.96 11.17
CA SER A 22 11.42 -17.08 12.25
C SER A 22 10.29 -16.07 12.41
N PRO A 23 9.67 -15.92 13.59
CA PRO A 23 8.68 -14.90 13.75
C PRO A 23 9.35 -13.59 13.35
N ASN A 24 8.80 -12.93 12.36
CA ASN A 24 9.28 -11.62 11.94
C ASN A 24 9.03 -10.69 13.13
N ASN A 25 10.02 -10.55 14.02
CA ASN A 25 9.96 -9.69 15.20
C ASN A 25 9.91 -8.20 14.82
N GLY A 26 9.81 -7.89 13.53
CA GLY A 26 9.60 -6.57 13.00
C GLY A 26 8.11 -6.23 12.93
N LYS A 27 7.76 -4.98 13.22
CA LYS A 27 6.41 -4.47 12.98
C LYS A 27 6.08 -4.56 11.49
N PHE A 28 4.83 -4.86 11.16
CA PHE A 28 4.32 -4.74 9.80
C PHE A 28 4.42 -3.27 9.36
N ILE A 29 5.05 -3.01 8.24
CA ILE A 29 5.27 -1.65 7.74
C ILE A 29 4.23 -1.32 6.68
N LEU A 30 3.33 -0.39 7.02
CA LEU A 30 2.34 0.18 6.12
C LEU A 30 2.80 1.55 5.66
N VAL A 31 2.95 1.73 4.35
CA VAL A 31 3.13 3.07 3.76
C VAL A 31 1.80 3.56 3.21
N ILE A 32 1.36 4.72 3.67
CA ILE A 32 0.16 5.41 3.20
C ILE A 32 0.59 6.59 2.34
N ASP A 33 0.17 6.57 1.10
CA ASP A 33 0.42 7.62 0.13
C ASP A 33 -0.83 8.47 -0.06
N ALA A 34 -0.73 9.74 0.26
CA ALA A 34 -1.77 10.72 -0.07
C ALA A 34 -1.48 11.30 -1.45
N GLY A 35 -2.23 10.91 -2.46
CA GLY A 35 -2.05 11.34 -3.85
C GLY A 35 -2.03 12.86 -4.00
N HIS A 36 -1.31 13.33 -5.02
CA HIS A 36 -1.12 14.76 -5.31
C HIS A 36 -0.42 15.53 -4.19
N GLY A 37 -0.49 16.87 -4.19
CA GLY A 37 0.07 17.73 -3.13
C GLY A 37 0.86 18.92 -3.67
N GLY A 38 0.99 19.96 -2.87
CA GLY A 38 1.67 21.21 -3.24
C GLY A 38 1.07 21.85 -4.49
N HIS A 39 1.85 22.01 -5.54
CA HIS A 39 1.40 22.57 -6.82
C HIS A 39 0.48 21.63 -7.63
N ASP A 40 0.53 20.34 -7.38
CA ASP A 40 -0.36 19.37 -8.00
C ASP A 40 -1.65 19.25 -7.19
N ALA A 41 -2.72 19.83 -7.72
CA ALA A 41 -4.01 19.87 -7.05
C ALA A 41 -4.82 18.57 -7.17
N GLY A 42 -4.49 17.70 -8.16
CA GLY A 42 -5.36 16.63 -8.60
C GLY A 42 -6.68 17.18 -9.19
N ALA A 43 -7.76 16.46 -9.06
CA ALA A 43 -9.07 16.91 -9.48
C ALA A 43 -9.51 18.14 -8.67
N ILE A 44 -10.09 19.14 -9.38
CA ILE A 44 -10.57 20.38 -8.78
C ILE A 44 -12.10 20.38 -8.83
N GLY A 45 -12.70 20.29 -7.67
CA GLY A 45 -14.15 20.42 -7.48
C GLY A 45 -14.56 21.86 -7.12
N THR A 46 -15.86 22.07 -6.99
CA THR A 46 -16.44 23.40 -6.64
C THR A 46 -15.97 23.88 -5.25
N TYR A 47 -15.81 22.97 -4.29
CA TYR A 47 -15.54 23.30 -2.88
C TYR A 47 -14.21 22.74 -2.38
N SER A 48 -13.57 21.83 -3.12
CA SER A 48 -12.38 21.15 -2.65
C SER A 48 -11.42 20.78 -3.78
N LYS A 49 -10.19 20.50 -3.42
CA LYS A 49 -9.17 19.92 -4.30
C LYS A 49 -8.88 18.51 -3.84
N GLU A 50 -8.66 17.60 -4.76
CA GLU A 50 -8.38 16.20 -4.49
C GLU A 50 -7.22 16.03 -3.48
N LYS A 51 -6.13 16.76 -3.66
CA LYS A 51 -4.97 16.72 -2.74
C LYS A 51 -5.32 16.91 -1.27
N ASN A 52 -6.34 17.76 -0.97
CA ASN A 52 -6.75 18.05 0.40
C ASN A 52 -7.58 16.91 0.98
N ILE A 53 -8.47 16.33 0.17
CA ILE A 53 -9.28 15.18 0.57
C ILE A 53 -8.37 13.98 0.81
N ASN A 54 -7.47 13.69 -0.13
CA ASN A 54 -6.54 12.57 -0.02
C ASN A 54 -5.67 12.67 1.24
N LEU A 55 -5.15 13.87 1.55
CA LEU A 55 -4.36 14.10 2.76
C LEU A 55 -5.18 13.85 4.03
N ASN A 56 -6.40 14.40 4.10
CA ASN A 56 -7.26 14.23 5.27
C ASN A 56 -7.64 12.75 5.49
N VAL A 57 -7.98 12.04 4.43
CA VAL A 57 -8.31 10.61 4.50
C VAL A 57 -7.08 9.79 4.90
N ALA A 58 -5.91 10.06 4.30
CA ALA A 58 -4.68 9.36 4.62
C ALA A 58 -4.29 9.52 6.10
N LEU A 59 -4.38 10.74 6.63
CA LEU A 59 -4.05 11.01 8.03
C LEU A 59 -5.07 10.37 8.99
N ALA A 60 -6.37 10.43 8.67
CA ALA A 60 -7.41 9.80 9.46
C ALA A 60 -7.28 8.28 9.49
N PHE A 61 -7.06 7.68 8.32
CA PHE A 61 -6.84 6.23 8.18
C PHE A 61 -5.61 5.77 8.96
N GLY A 62 -4.47 6.45 8.76
CA GLY A 62 -3.25 6.07 9.47
C GLY A 62 -3.38 6.21 10.97
N LYS A 63 -4.07 7.24 11.48
CA LYS A 63 -4.35 7.38 12.91
C LYS A 63 -5.22 6.23 13.44
N LEU A 64 -6.20 5.77 12.67
CA LEU A 64 -7.01 4.60 13.05
C LEU A 64 -6.15 3.34 13.13
N VAL A 65 -5.24 3.13 12.17
CA VAL A 65 -4.31 1.99 12.18
C VAL A 65 -3.38 2.08 13.40
N GLU A 66 -2.76 3.23 13.64
CA GLU A 66 -1.86 3.43 14.78
C GLU A 66 -2.53 3.18 16.13
N ASN A 67 -3.82 3.53 16.25
CA ASN A 67 -4.58 3.34 17.49
C ASN A 67 -5.08 1.90 17.71
N ASN A 68 -5.28 1.12 16.65
CA ASN A 68 -5.91 -0.19 16.74
C ASN A 68 -4.98 -1.37 16.41
N CYS A 69 -3.82 -1.12 15.79
CA CYS A 69 -2.88 -2.14 15.33
C CYS A 69 -1.49 -1.86 15.90
N SER A 70 -1.21 -2.35 17.10
CA SER A 70 0.06 -2.08 17.81
C SER A 70 1.28 -2.72 17.15
N ASP A 71 1.06 -3.73 16.31
CA ASP A 71 2.05 -4.45 15.52
C ASP A 71 2.33 -3.81 14.15
N VAL A 72 1.61 -2.74 13.78
CA VAL A 72 1.79 -1.99 12.55
C VAL A 72 2.57 -0.70 12.81
N ARG A 73 3.52 -0.40 11.93
CA ARG A 73 4.21 0.89 11.83
C ARG A 73 3.71 1.62 10.60
N VAL A 74 3.06 2.76 10.79
CA VAL A 74 2.58 3.61 9.70
C VAL A 74 3.66 4.60 9.27
N ILE A 75 3.86 4.73 7.97
CA ILE A 75 4.71 5.71 7.31
C ILE A 75 3.86 6.42 6.27
N TYR A 76 3.95 7.73 6.20
CA TYR A 76 3.23 8.53 5.21
C TYR A 76 4.20 9.07 4.18
N THR A 77 3.79 9.14 2.92
CA THR A 77 4.58 9.83 1.89
C THR A 77 4.61 11.34 2.15
N ARG A 78 3.49 11.90 2.63
CA ARG A 78 3.37 13.28 3.09
C ARG A 78 2.37 13.41 4.24
N LYS A 79 2.60 14.37 5.12
CA LYS A 79 1.69 14.73 6.23
C LYS A 79 1.18 16.18 6.13
N THR A 80 1.64 16.89 5.12
CA THR A 80 1.29 18.30 4.85
C THR A 80 1.03 18.48 3.35
N ASP A 81 0.61 19.69 2.95
CA ASP A 81 0.38 20.02 1.54
C ASP A 81 1.71 20.31 0.80
N VAL A 82 2.49 19.25 0.58
CA VAL A 82 3.73 19.28 -0.19
C VAL A 82 3.63 18.36 -1.41
N PHE A 83 4.34 18.68 -2.46
CA PHE A 83 4.45 17.84 -3.64
C PHE A 83 5.49 16.74 -3.40
N ILE A 84 5.15 15.49 -3.74
CA ILE A 84 6.05 14.35 -3.78
C ILE A 84 5.98 13.75 -5.18
N ALA A 85 7.12 13.64 -5.85
CA ALA A 85 7.18 13.05 -7.19
C ALA A 85 6.75 11.56 -7.17
N LEU A 86 6.14 11.08 -8.26
CA LEU A 86 5.64 9.69 -8.34
C LEU A 86 6.72 8.66 -8.02
N GLN A 87 7.92 8.85 -8.58
CA GLN A 87 9.05 7.97 -8.33
C GLN A 87 9.43 7.94 -6.84
N GLU A 88 9.46 9.09 -6.19
CA GLU A 88 9.82 9.22 -4.78
C GLU A 88 8.83 8.51 -3.86
N ARG A 89 7.53 8.48 -4.20
CA ARG A 89 6.50 7.75 -3.44
C ARG A 89 6.83 6.25 -3.35
N ALA A 90 7.17 5.66 -4.49
CA ALA A 90 7.61 4.26 -4.56
C ALA A 90 8.93 4.02 -3.80
N GLU A 91 9.87 4.97 -3.91
CA GLU A 91 11.16 4.89 -3.21
C GLU A 91 11.01 4.96 -1.69
N ILE A 92 10.06 5.77 -1.18
CA ILE A 92 9.73 5.80 0.25
C ILE A 92 9.30 4.41 0.72
N ALA A 93 8.43 3.73 -0.02
CA ALA A 93 7.99 2.38 0.31
C ALA A 93 9.16 1.38 0.27
N ASN A 94 9.93 1.39 -0.80
CA ASN A 94 11.03 0.45 -1.02
C ASN A 94 12.15 0.60 0.02
N ARG A 95 12.62 1.82 0.31
CA ARG A 95 13.70 2.03 1.30
C ARG A 95 13.25 1.72 2.72
N ASN A 96 11.96 1.82 3.02
CA ASN A 96 11.41 1.41 4.31
C ASN A 96 11.03 -0.07 4.36
N LYS A 97 11.25 -0.84 3.28
CA LYS A 97 10.89 -2.26 3.16
C LYS A 97 9.42 -2.48 3.53
N ALA A 98 8.52 -1.66 2.97
CA ALA A 98 7.10 -1.71 3.25
C ALA A 98 6.53 -3.10 2.93
N ASN A 99 5.71 -3.61 3.84
CA ASN A 99 4.93 -4.82 3.61
C ASN A 99 3.68 -4.52 2.77
N LEU A 100 3.16 -3.27 2.90
CA LEU A 100 2.01 -2.81 2.13
C LEU A 100 2.16 -1.32 1.81
N PHE A 101 1.84 -0.96 0.56
CA PHE A 101 1.72 0.41 0.09
C PHE A 101 0.27 0.66 -0.32
N ILE A 102 -0.35 1.70 0.25
CA ILE A 102 -1.71 2.13 -0.07
C ILE A 102 -1.66 3.56 -0.56
N SER A 103 -2.06 3.80 -1.81
CA SER A 103 -2.24 5.14 -2.36
C SER A 103 -3.71 5.52 -2.34
N ILE A 104 -3.99 6.75 -1.89
CA ILE A 104 -5.33 7.29 -1.70
C ILE A 104 -5.56 8.41 -2.69
N HIS A 105 -6.55 8.22 -3.53
CA HIS A 105 -7.01 9.16 -4.54
C HIS A 105 -8.53 9.34 -4.49
N THR A 106 -9.00 10.51 -4.88
CA THR A 106 -10.41 10.86 -4.95
C THR A 106 -10.73 11.35 -6.36
N ASN A 107 -10.75 10.38 -7.29
CA ASN A 107 -10.93 10.66 -8.72
C ASN A 107 -12.22 11.43 -9.00
N ALA A 108 -12.20 12.26 -10.04
CA ALA A 108 -13.39 12.90 -10.59
C ALA A 108 -13.79 12.27 -11.92
N LEU A 109 -15.08 12.10 -12.13
CA LEU A 109 -15.60 11.70 -13.43
C LEU A 109 -15.57 12.89 -14.40
N PRO A 110 -15.16 12.67 -15.65
CA PRO A 110 -15.18 13.71 -16.66
C PRO A 110 -16.62 14.13 -16.99
N ASN A 111 -16.78 15.40 -17.33
CA ASN A 111 -18.05 15.97 -17.86
C ASN A 111 -19.24 15.94 -16.89
N GLY A 112 -19.02 16.06 -15.59
CA GLY A 112 -20.12 16.14 -14.61
C GLY A 112 -20.96 14.85 -14.49
N LYS A 113 -20.45 13.72 -14.97
CA LYS A 113 -21.10 12.43 -14.77
C LYS A 113 -21.12 12.08 -13.28
N ILE A 114 -22.22 11.49 -12.84
CA ILE A 114 -22.38 10.98 -11.48
C ILE A 114 -22.30 9.46 -11.56
N ALA A 115 -21.44 8.86 -10.74
CA ALA A 115 -21.41 7.41 -10.52
C ALA A 115 -21.71 7.10 -9.07
N TYR A 116 -22.33 5.97 -8.85
CA TYR A 116 -22.62 5.41 -7.53
C TYR A 116 -22.00 4.04 -7.43
N GLY A 117 -21.41 3.72 -6.29
CA GLY A 117 -20.79 2.44 -6.00
C GLY A 117 -19.29 2.54 -5.89
N SER A 118 -18.64 1.37 -5.85
CA SER A 118 -17.19 1.20 -5.81
C SER A 118 -16.75 0.23 -6.90
N GLU A 119 -15.59 0.49 -7.47
CA GLU A 119 -14.96 -0.38 -8.44
C GLU A 119 -13.59 -0.78 -7.93
N THR A 120 -13.18 -2.00 -8.21
CA THR A 120 -11.84 -2.49 -7.87
C THR A 120 -11.12 -2.88 -9.15
N TYR A 121 -9.98 -2.22 -9.39
CA TYR A 121 -9.13 -2.53 -10.52
C TYR A 121 -7.92 -3.34 -10.06
N THR A 122 -7.64 -4.43 -10.74
CA THR A 122 -6.46 -5.25 -10.50
C THR A 122 -5.60 -5.32 -11.74
N LEU A 123 -4.29 -5.30 -11.58
CA LEU A 123 -3.35 -5.57 -12.67
C LEU A 123 -3.50 -7.05 -13.06
N GLY A 124 -4.29 -7.31 -14.13
CA GLY A 124 -4.36 -8.62 -14.75
C GLY A 124 -3.19 -8.88 -15.69
N MET A 125 -3.06 -10.13 -16.13
CA MET A 125 -2.07 -10.54 -17.16
C MET A 125 -2.33 -9.86 -18.51
N ALA A 126 -3.55 -9.50 -18.84
CA ALA A 126 -3.91 -8.62 -19.95
C ALA A 126 -4.24 -7.24 -19.38
N ARG A 127 -3.44 -6.24 -19.74
CA ARG A 127 -3.74 -4.84 -19.44
C ARG A 127 -4.99 -4.47 -20.24
N SER A 128 -6.15 -4.39 -19.58
CA SER A 128 -7.31 -3.82 -20.24
C SER A 128 -7.06 -2.33 -20.49
N SER A 129 -7.55 -1.81 -21.61
CA SER A 129 -7.46 -0.37 -21.94
C SER A 129 -8.02 0.51 -20.83
N GLU A 130 -9.05 0.05 -20.14
CA GLU A 130 -9.70 0.73 -19.02
C GLU A 130 -8.77 0.89 -17.79
N ASN A 131 -8.07 -0.17 -17.41
CA ASN A 131 -7.07 -0.12 -16.31
C ASN A 131 -5.90 0.81 -16.65
N PHE A 132 -5.52 0.88 -17.92
CA PHE A 132 -4.47 1.76 -18.38
C PHE A 132 -4.89 3.24 -18.34
N ASP A 133 -6.14 3.54 -18.66
CA ASP A 133 -6.69 4.89 -18.62
C ASP A 133 -6.90 5.39 -17.18
N VAL A 134 -7.18 4.51 -16.24
CA VAL A 134 -7.17 4.83 -14.80
C VAL A 134 -5.75 5.14 -14.35
N ALA A 135 -4.79 4.26 -14.64
CA ALA A 135 -3.40 4.44 -14.24
C ALA A 135 -2.72 5.69 -14.84
N LYS A 136 -3.22 6.20 -15.97
CA LYS A 136 -2.71 7.46 -16.57
C LYS A 136 -3.22 8.72 -15.88
N ARG A 137 -4.34 8.63 -15.19
CA ARG A 137 -4.95 9.78 -14.50
C ARG A 137 -4.36 9.99 -13.10
N GLU A 138 -3.73 8.96 -12.55
CA GLU A 138 -2.99 8.96 -11.29
C GLU A 138 -1.52 9.34 -11.49
#